data_f277eb924b3c487bf6bc0d8394c63df8
#
_entry.id   f277eb924b3c487bf6bc0d8394c63df8
#
_cell.length_a   1.000
_cell.length_b   1.000
_cell.length_c   1.000
_cell.angle_alpha   90.00
_cell.angle_beta   90.00
_cell.angle_gamma   90.00
#
_symmetry.space_group_name_H-M   'P 1'
#
loop_
_entity.id
_entity.type
_entity.pdbx_description
1 polymer ?
#
loop_
_entity_poly.entity_id
_entity_poly.type
_entity_poly.pdbx_seq_one_letter_code
_entity_poly.pdbx_strand_id
1 'polypeptide(L)'
;MALCIVQLGSDRAPDEGLRIGTVRRPPRGVPKAEFASRNYYDCWLPELSPEAELMAQAQESVKRRAAGQTTEANTLWKLFEKQFRKQLAEPATDRTLGLLAALSHSSAF
;
A
#
# COMPACT_ATOMS: atom_id res chain seq x y z
N MET A 1 2.69 -18.11 6.73
CA MET A 1 2.40 -17.11 7.71
C MET A 1 3.36 -15.95 7.65
N ALA A 2 3.22 -15.17 6.60
CA ALA A 2 4.05 -13.99 6.37
C ALA A 2 3.27 -12.97 5.55
N LEU A 3 3.70 -11.72 5.65
CA LEU A 3 3.21 -10.66 4.79
C LEU A 3 4.01 -10.69 3.48
N CYS A 4 3.30 -10.59 2.37
CA CYS A 4 3.89 -10.51 1.05
C CYS A 4 3.42 -9.23 0.37
N ILE A 5 4.26 -8.65 -0.48
CA ILE A 5 3.91 -7.47 -1.27
C ILE A 5 3.72 -7.92 -2.71
N VAL A 6 2.54 -7.62 -3.28
CA VAL A 6 2.20 -7.98 -4.65
C VAL A 6 1.63 -6.78 -5.38
N GLN A 7 1.76 -6.79 -6.70
CA GLN A 7 1.12 -5.78 -7.54
C GLN A 7 -0.34 -6.16 -7.78
N LEU A 8 -1.25 -5.22 -7.62
CA LEU A 8 -2.67 -5.46 -7.89
C LEU A 8 -2.86 -5.79 -9.38
N GLY A 9 -3.69 -6.79 -9.64
CA GLY A 9 -3.94 -7.27 -10.99
C GLY A 9 -2.98 -8.34 -11.48
N SER A 10 -1.90 -8.62 -10.72
CA SER A 10 -0.97 -9.70 -11.07
C SER A 10 -1.56 -11.07 -10.72
N ASP A 11 -1.08 -12.13 -11.37
CA ASP A 11 -1.53 -13.48 -11.10
C ASP A 11 -1.24 -13.89 -9.66
N ARG A 12 -2.14 -14.67 -9.07
CA ARG A 12 -1.98 -15.18 -7.71
C ARG A 12 -1.01 -16.35 -7.69
N ALA A 13 -0.09 -16.33 -6.72
CA ALA A 13 0.78 -17.46 -6.48
C ALA A 13 0.03 -18.56 -5.71
N PRO A 14 0.40 -19.85 -5.86
CA PRO A 14 -0.29 -20.94 -5.16
C PRO A 14 -0.26 -20.86 -3.64
N ASP A 15 0.79 -20.27 -3.08
CA ASP A 15 0.99 -20.08 -1.64
C ASP A 15 0.50 -18.72 -1.14
N GLU A 16 -0.11 -17.93 -2.00
CA GLU A 16 -0.60 -16.60 -1.66
C GLU A 16 -1.91 -16.68 -0.86
N GLY A 17 -2.02 -15.88 0.19
CA GLY A 17 -3.24 -15.77 0.98
C GLY A 17 -4.16 -14.65 0.48
N LEU A 18 -4.86 -14.01 1.42
CA LEU A 18 -5.73 -12.88 1.10
C LEU A 18 -4.94 -11.72 0.53
N ARG A 19 -5.50 -11.06 -0.46
CA ARG A 19 -4.99 -9.78 -0.96
C ARG A 19 -5.72 -8.64 -0.27
N ILE A 20 -4.96 -7.74 0.32
CA ILE A 20 -5.47 -6.55 0.98
C ILE A 20 -5.07 -5.35 0.14
N GLY A 21 -6.08 -4.63 -0.37
CA GLY A 21 -5.84 -3.43 -1.16
C GLY A 21 -5.49 -2.25 -0.26
N THR A 22 -4.30 -1.70 -0.43
CA THR A 22 -3.82 -0.54 0.31
C THR A 22 -3.78 0.71 -0.55
N VAL A 23 -4.61 0.77 -1.58
CA VAL A 23 -4.78 1.94 -2.45
C VAL A 23 -5.89 2.82 -1.91
N ARG A 24 -5.77 4.13 -2.13
CA ARG A 24 -6.77 5.07 -1.65
C ARG A 24 -8.06 5.02 -2.44
N ARG A 25 -7.99 4.67 -3.71
CA ARG A 25 -9.15 4.60 -4.59
C ARG A 25 -9.27 3.23 -5.26
N PRO A 26 -10.49 2.71 -5.44
CA PRO A 26 -10.69 1.44 -6.14
C PRO A 26 -10.23 1.50 -7.59
N PRO A 27 -9.96 0.35 -8.23
CA PRO A 27 -9.64 0.30 -9.66
C PRO A 27 -10.77 0.89 -10.50
N ARG A 28 -10.42 1.75 -11.47
CA ARG A 28 -11.41 2.34 -12.36
C ARG A 28 -11.91 1.32 -13.38
N GLY A 29 -13.21 1.37 -13.67
CA GLY A 29 -13.82 0.53 -14.69
C GLY A 29 -13.96 -0.94 -14.30
N VAL A 30 -13.69 -1.29 -13.05
CA VAL A 30 -13.83 -2.67 -12.54
C VAL A 30 -15.00 -2.69 -11.55
N PRO A 31 -16.05 -3.50 -11.78
CA PRO A 31 -17.13 -3.66 -10.82
C PRO A 31 -16.61 -4.23 -9.49
N LYS A 32 -17.16 -3.76 -8.38
CA LYS A 32 -16.74 -4.20 -7.05
C LYS A 32 -16.80 -5.71 -6.89
N ALA A 33 -17.83 -6.36 -7.45
CA ALA A 33 -18.00 -7.80 -7.37
C ALA A 33 -16.90 -8.59 -8.09
N GLU A 34 -16.12 -7.94 -8.97
CA GLU A 34 -15.07 -8.58 -9.76
C GLU A 34 -13.66 -8.29 -9.25
N PHE A 35 -13.52 -7.55 -8.15
CA PHE A 35 -12.18 -7.19 -7.64
C PHE A 35 -11.34 -8.42 -7.34
N ALA A 36 -11.88 -9.37 -6.59
CA ALA A 36 -11.16 -10.59 -6.23
C ALA A 36 -10.90 -11.49 -7.45
N SER A 37 -11.91 -11.71 -8.29
CA SER A 37 -11.81 -12.59 -9.46
C SER A 37 -10.86 -12.04 -10.53
N ARG A 38 -10.66 -10.74 -10.58
CA ARG A 38 -9.71 -10.08 -11.50
C ARG A 38 -8.36 -9.82 -10.85
N ASN A 39 -8.04 -10.48 -9.75
CA ASN A 39 -6.76 -10.44 -9.06
C ASN A 39 -6.38 -9.06 -8.49
N TYR A 40 -7.36 -8.22 -8.16
CA TYR A 40 -7.08 -6.97 -7.48
C TYR A 40 -6.92 -7.19 -5.97
N TYR A 41 -8.02 -7.31 -5.23
CA TYR A 41 -7.94 -7.57 -3.79
C TYR A 41 -9.22 -8.23 -3.28
N ASP A 42 -9.10 -8.90 -2.15
CA ASP A 42 -10.22 -9.53 -1.46
C ASP A 42 -10.88 -8.58 -0.46
N CYS A 43 -10.12 -7.68 0.12
CA CYS A 43 -10.63 -6.59 0.96
C CYS A 43 -9.81 -5.32 0.75
N TRP A 44 -10.40 -4.18 1.13
CA TRP A 44 -9.82 -2.88 0.89
C TRP A 44 -9.62 -2.12 2.20
N LEU A 45 -8.38 -1.72 2.49
CA LEU A 45 -8.02 -0.94 3.65
C LEU A 45 -7.32 0.35 3.22
N PRO A 46 -8.09 1.36 2.78
CA PRO A 46 -7.50 2.61 2.28
C PRO A 46 -6.73 3.39 3.34
N GLU A 47 -6.98 3.17 4.62
CA GLU A 47 -6.25 3.80 5.71
C GLU A 47 -4.76 3.42 5.73
N LEU A 48 -4.37 2.34 5.05
CA LEU A 48 -2.97 1.94 4.91
C LEU A 48 -2.30 2.61 3.70
N SER A 49 -3.05 3.43 2.96
CA SER A 49 -2.53 4.21 1.83
C SER A 49 -2.05 5.57 2.31
N PRO A 50 -0.99 6.15 1.72
CA PRO A 50 -0.63 7.54 1.99
C PRO A 50 -1.78 8.48 1.63
N GLU A 51 -1.95 9.56 2.40
CA GLU A 51 -2.88 10.61 2.05
C GLU A 51 -2.48 11.27 0.72
N ALA A 52 -3.43 11.96 0.07
CA ALA A 52 -3.21 12.53 -1.26
C ALA A 52 -1.98 13.44 -1.33
N GLU A 53 -1.76 14.25 -0.31
CA GLU A 53 -0.59 15.14 -0.25
C GLU A 53 0.72 14.36 -0.15
N LEU A 54 0.75 13.29 0.66
CA LEU A 54 1.91 12.42 0.79
C LEU A 54 2.18 11.66 -0.50
N MET A 55 1.13 11.20 -1.18
CA MET A 55 1.27 10.53 -2.46
C MET A 55 1.87 11.47 -3.50
N ALA A 56 1.47 12.74 -3.51
CA ALA A 56 2.03 13.75 -4.40
C ALA A 56 3.53 13.96 -4.13
N GLN A 57 3.95 13.96 -2.86
CA GLN A 57 5.37 14.04 -2.50
C GLN A 57 6.17 12.85 -3.02
N ALA A 58 5.63 11.64 -2.87
CA ALA A 58 6.27 10.42 -3.36
C ALA A 58 6.43 10.46 -4.89
N GLN A 59 5.39 10.89 -5.60
CA GLN A 59 5.44 11.02 -7.05
C GLN A 59 6.44 12.07 -7.51
N GLU A 60 6.53 13.19 -6.80
CA GLU A 60 7.52 14.22 -7.11
C GLU A 60 8.95 13.71 -6.90
N SER A 61 9.18 12.93 -5.85
CA SER A 61 10.47 12.27 -5.63
C SER A 61 10.86 11.38 -6.81
N VAL A 62 9.91 10.58 -7.32
CA VAL A 62 10.14 9.72 -8.48
C VAL A 62 10.47 10.53 -9.72
N LYS A 63 9.75 11.63 -9.96
CA LYS A 63 10.01 12.53 -11.09
C LYS A 63 11.41 13.11 -11.02
N ARG A 64 11.83 13.61 -9.87
CA ARG A 64 13.14 14.22 -9.69
C ARG A 64 14.27 13.20 -9.86
N ARG A 65 14.07 11.98 -9.42
CA ARG A 65 15.02 10.89 -9.62
C ARG A 65 15.17 10.56 -11.10
N ALA A 66 14.08 10.50 -11.84
CA ALA A 66 14.09 10.26 -13.28
C ALA A 66 14.77 11.39 -14.05
N ALA A 67 14.72 12.62 -13.53
CA ALA A 67 15.39 13.79 -14.10
C ALA A 67 16.87 13.89 -13.69
N GLY A 68 17.41 12.95 -12.92
CA GLY A 68 18.80 12.98 -12.45
C GLY A 68 19.04 13.80 -11.18
N GLN A 69 17.99 14.36 -10.58
CA GLN A 69 18.07 15.15 -9.35
C GLN A 69 18.02 14.24 -8.12
N THR A 70 19.03 13.41 -7.95
CA THR A 70 19.05 12.37 -6.93
C THR A 70 19.03 12.91 -5.50
N THR A 71 19.76 14.00 -5.23
CA THR A 71 19.81 14.60 -3.90
C THR A 71 18.43 15.12 -3.47
N GLU A 72 17.76 15.86 -4.34
CA GLU A 72 16.42 16.39 -4.10
C GLU A 72 15.41 15.25 -3.95
N ALA A 73 15.53 14.23 -4.79
CA ALA A 73 14.66 13.05 -4.73
C ALA A 73 14.80 12.33 -3.39
N ASN A 74 16.03 12.15 -2.90
CA ASN A 74 16.27 11.50 -1.61
C ASN A 74 15.71 12.32 -0.44
N THR A 75 15.83 13.65 -0.49
CA THR A 75 15.30 14.54 0.54
C THR A 75 13.75 14.43 0.60
N LEU A 76 13.11 14.49 -0.54
CA LEU A 76 11.64 14.36 -0.64
C LEU A 76 11.17 12.99 -0.16
N TRP A 77 11.89 11.94 -0.53
CA TRP A 77 11.53 10.57 -0.12
C TRP A 77 11.65 10.38 1.39
N LYS A 78 12.72 10.89 2.00
CA LYS A 78 12.88 10.81 3.46
C LYS A 78 11.77 11.55 4.20
N LEU A 79 11.38 12.72 3.69
CA LEU A 79 10.26 13.47 4.25
C LEU A 79 8.94 12.70 4.11
N PHE A 80 8.69 12.12 2.96
CA PHE A 80 7.53 11.27 2.72
C PHE A 80 7.49 10.10 3.70
N GLU A 81 8.58 9.36 3.86
CA GLU A 81 8.66 8.22 4.79
C GLU A 81 8.33 8.65 6.22
N LYS A 82 8.92 9.75 6.68
CA LYS A 82 8.69 10.27 8.04
C LYS A 82 7.22 10.59 8.27
N GLN A 83 6.61 11.30 7.32
CA GLN A 83 5.20 11.70 7.44
C GLN A 83 4.24 10.52 7.29
N PHE A 84 4.56 9.57 6.42
CA PHE A 84 3.74 8.38 6.26
C PHE A 84 3.79 7.48 7.50
N ARG A 85 4.97 7.32 8.10
CA ARG A 85 5.08 6.60 9.37
C ARG A 85 4.26 7.26 10.47
N LYS A 86 4.23 8.58 10.51
CA LYS A 86 3.40 9.33 11.45
C LYS A 86 1.91 9.08 11.19
N GLN A 87 1.48 9.06 9.93
CA GLN A 87 0.11 8.73 9.56
C GLN A 87 -0.25 7.32 10.01
N LEU A 88 0.62 6.34 9.78
CA LEU A 88 0.38 4.94 10.17
C LEU A 88 0.36 4.74 11.69
N ALA A 89 0.95 5.65 12.45
CA ALA A 89 0.96 5.59 13.92
C ALA A 89 -0.30 6.15 14.56
N GLU A 90 -1.24 6.69 13.79
CA GLU A 90 -2.53 7.12 14.33
C GLU A 90 -3.27 5.92 14.96
N PRO A 91 -4.01 6.13 16.08
CA PRO A 91 -4.53 5.00 16.87
C PRO A 91 -5.36 3.99 16.08
N ALA A 92 -6.24 4.45 15.19
CA ALA A 92 -7.08 3.54 14.40
C ALA A 92 -6.25 2.73 13.41
N THR A 93 -5.31 3.38 12.72
CA THR A 93 -4.43 2.72 11.74
C THR A 93 -3.46 1.78 12.44
N ASP A 94 -2.91 2.19 13.57
CA ASP A 94 -2.00 1.36 14.36
C ASP A 94 -2.69 0.08 14.83
N ARG A 95 -3.95 0.15 15.24
CA ARG A 95 -4.73 -1.04 15.61
C ARG A 95 -4.97 -1.97 14.43
N THR A 96 -5.23 -1.41 13.24
CA THR A 96 -5.38 -2.20 12.01
C THR A 96 -4.09 -2.94 11.69
N LEU A 97 -2.94 -2.25 11.76
CA LEU A 97 -1.63 -2.87 11.53
C LEU A 97 -1.34 -3.94 12.58
N GLY A 98 -1.70 -3.68 13.84
CA GLY A 98 -1.56 -4.66 14.92
C GLY A 98 -2.37 -5.93 14.68
N LEU A 99 -3.59 -5.78 14.18
CA LEU A 99 -4.43 -6.91 13.80
C LEU A 99 -3.79 -7.73 12.68
N LEU A 100 -3.31 -7.07 11.63
CA LEU A 100 -2.64 -7.75 10.51
C LEU A 100 -1.38 -8.47 10.97
N ALA A 101 -0.60 -7.84 11.84
CA ALA A 101 0.60 -8.47 12.41
C ALA A 101 0.25 -9.73 13.20
N ALA A 102 -0.80 -9.68 14.01
CA ALA A 102 -1.25 -10.85 14.76
C ALA A 102 -1.75 -11.96 13.84
N LEU A 103 -2.53 -11.61 12.81
CA LEU A 103 -3.05 -12.59 11.86
C LEU A 103 -1.94 -13.20 11.00
N SER A 104 -0.85 -12.49 10.75
CA SER A 104 0.26 -13.01 9.95
C SER A 104 0.97 -14.20 10.58
N HIS A 105 0.78 -14.43 11.88
CA HIS A 105 1.31 -15.62 12.56
C HIS A 105 0.55 -16.91 12.23
N SER A 106 -0.68 -16.79 11.72
CA SER A 106 -1.53 -17.94 11.44
C SER A 106 -2.04 -17.99 9.99
N SER A 107 -1.87 -16.91 9.23
CA SER A 107 -2.36 -16.80 7.86
C SER A 107 -1.35 -16.07 6.98
N ALA A 108 -1.48 -16.24 5.65
CA ALA A 108 -0.68 -15.50 4.68
C ALA A 108 -1.51 -14.35 4.08
N PHE A 109 -0.85 -13.23 3.82
CA PHE A 109 -1.44 -12.07 3.16
C PHE A 109 -0.58 -11.61 1.98
#